data_c21366333888e31e5dc589fadafc91bf
#
_entry.id   c21366333888e31e5dc589fadafc91bf
#
_cell.length_a   1.000
_cell.length_b   1.000
_cell.length_c   1.000
_cell.angle_alpha   90.00
_cell.angle_beta   90.00
_cell.angle_gamma   90.00
#
_symmetry.space_group_name_H-M   'P 1'
#
loop_
_entity.id
_entity.type
_entity.pdbx_description
1 polymer ?
#
loop_
_entity_poly.entity_id
_entity_poly.type
_entity_poly.pdbx_seq_one_letter_code
_entity_poly.pdbx_strand_id
1 'polypeptide(L)'
;MNRPSVRAARALAACAGLSILVPAAADWLPPITSRLEERPVTRPPGVPEDDVLERSGAVIGAVRFNRVNVFDPTIEAENTAVFRLANTIHIVTRESTIASQLLFRPGDRYDANLVKETERVLRSNDYLREARIVPVAYHDGTVDLEVITEDTWTLKPQIKFGRSGGKNSSGIGVEEKNIFGTGGHLALKATSDVDRTSRFLEYGDTSFAGTRWQVGALVANNSDGYAQVLDVARPFYALDTRWAAGIRLRNEKRVDSVYDFGSIVEQFETHEREATAFAGWSAGMVGRWTTRWTSGVTFDERTSGALVSDNPGAVLPPDRRLVYPWIGAEVIEDDFRLTRNHDQIGRTEDLHFGWGAKIRLGASTRALGSDRDALVFDASASKGVEPGEGQTLFWSAAATGRLAQHGLENTLFSVAGRYYLRQAPWRTLFVGLSADHGVDLDVNNQLTLGGDTGLRGYPIRYRTGQGRWLLTVEERAFTDWYPFRMFTVGGAVFYDMGGTWGGNIVPAVPTPTSANHGTLKDVGFGLRLGNSRSALGNVIHIDVAFPINADPSISKVQFLIEAKRNF
;
A
#
# COMPACT_ATOMS: atom_id res chain seq x y z
N MET A 1 20.41 -31.13 27.35
CA MET A 1 19.50 -31.87 26.48
C MET A 1 18.09 -31.76 27.06
N ASN A 2 17.31 -30.77 26.65
CA ASN A 2 15.88 -30.67 26.98
C ASN A 2 15.12 -30.34 25.70
N ARG A 3 14.20 -31.23 25.31
CA ARG A 3 13.36 -31.13 24.14
C ARG A 3 12.30 -30.02 24.37
N PRO A 4 12.05 -29.11 23.43
CA PRO A 4 10.92 -28.16 23.53
C PRO A 4 9.60 -28.90 23.32
N SER A 5 8.65 -28.54 24.17
CA SER A 5 7.39 -29.23 24.39
C SER A 5 6.40 -29.13 23.20
N VAL A 6 5.73 -30.26 22.96
CA VAL A 6 4.66 -30.55 22.01
C VAL A 6 3.38 -29.65 22.18
N ARG A 7 3.39 -28.65 23.05
CA ARG A 7 2.22 -27.80 23.34
C ARG A 7 1.94 -26.71 22.28
N ALA A 8 2.95 -26.26 21.54
CA ALA A 8 2.75 -25.24 20.49
C ALA A 8 2.04 -25.80 19.24
N ALA A 9 2.26 -27.08 18.91
CA ALA A 9 1.62 -27.72 17.75
C ALA A 9 0.12 -28.03 17.96
N ARG A 10 -0.35 -28.10 19.22
CA ARG A 10 -1.76 -28.35 19.51
C ARG A 10 -2.63 -27.10 19.46
N ALA A 11 -2.07 -25.89 19.61
CA ALA A 11 -2.81 -24.64 19.46
C ALA A 11 -3.14 -24.31 17.99
N LEU A 12 -2.23 -24.66 17.07
CA LEU A 12 -2.47 -24.53 15.62
C LEU A 12 -3.51 -25.53 15.10
N ALA A 13 -3.59 -26.72 15.68
CA ALA A 13 -4.58 -27.74 15.30
C ALA A 13 -6.00 -27.41 15.81
N ALA A 14 -6.15 -26.63 16.88
CA ALA A 14 -7.45 -26.24 17.42
C ALA A 14 -8.14 -25.13 16.58
N CYS A 15 -7.37 -24.28 15.90
CA CYS A 15 -7.94 -23.28 14.98
C CYS A 15 -8.41 -23.90 13.65
N ALA A 16 -7.84 -25.02 13.23
CA ALA A 16 -8.26 -25.73 12.01
C ALA A 16 -9.60 -26.46 12.15
N GLY A 17 -10.14 -26.56 13.37
CA GLY A 17 -11.40 -27.27 13.66
C GLY A 17 -12.66 -26.42 13.67
N LEU A 18 -12.56 -25.09 13.53
CA LEU A 18 -13.74 -24.24 13.38
C LEU A 18 -14.19 -24.22 11.91
N SER A 19 -14.71 -25.35 11.44
CA SER A 19 -15.50 -25.41 10.22
C SER A 19 -16.82 -24.66 10.48
N ILE A 20 -16.85 -23.36 10.22
CA ILE A 20 -18.10 -22.62 10.14
C ILE A 20 -18.85 -23.22 8.95
N LEU A 21 -19.90 -23.96 9.23
CA LEU A 21 -20.91 -24.35 8.24
C LEU A 21 -21.56 -23.08 7.70
N VAL A 22 -20.94 -22.47 6.70
CA VAL A 22 -21.64 -21.53 5.84
C VAL A 22 -22.50 -22.40 4.92
N PRO A 23 -23.83 -22.27 4.96
CA PRO A 23 -24.67 -23.06 4.08
C PRO A 23 -24.29 -22.80 2.63
N ALA A 24 -24.30 -23.86 1.82
CA ALA A 24 -24.14 -23.82 0.37
C ALA A 24 -25.35 -23.11 -0.26
N ALA A 25 -25.43 -21.79 -0.11
CA ALA A 25 -26.56 -20.97 -0.53
C ALA A 25 -26.18 -19.98 -1.65
N ALA A 26 -25.17 -20.29 -2.46
CA ALA A 26 -24.65 -19.33 -3.43
C ALA A 26 -24.90 -19.68 -4.91
N ASP A 27 -25.60 -20.77 -5.22
CA ASP A 27 -25.76 -21.21 -6.62
C ASP A 27 -26.71 -20.32 -7.46
N TRP A 28 -27.37 -19.34 -6.85
CA TRP A 28 -28.32 -18.44 -7.53
C TRP A 28 -27.77 -17.02 -7.80
N LEU A 29 -26.54 -16.73 -7.37
CA LEU A 29 -25.91 -15.44 -7.61
C LEU A 29 -24.89 -15.57 -8.75
N PRO A 30 -24.88 -14.65 -9.73
CA PRO A 30 -23.87 -14.68 -10.78
C PRO A 30 -22.47 -14.40 -10.22
N PRO A 31 -21.42 -15.00 -10.78
CA PRO A 31 -20.05 -14.80 -10.34
C PRO A 31 -19.65 -13.33 -10.46
N ILE A 32 -18.76 -12.88 -9.57
CA ILE A 32 -18.19 -11.53 -9.62
C ILE A 32 -17.02 -11.57 -10.62
N THR A 33 -17.28 -11.13 -11.84
CA THR A 33 -16.25 -11.07 -12.87
C THR A 33 -16.14 -9.66 -13.44
N SER A 34 -14.96 -9.30 -13.97
CA SER A 34 -14.83 -8.10 -14.80
C SER A 34 -15.44 -8.35 -16.17
N ARG A 35 -15.80 -7.29 -16.88
CA ARG A 35 -16.29 -7.40 -18.26
C ARG A 35 -15.34 -8.17 -19.17
N LEU A 36 -14.03 -7.95 -19.05
CA LEU A 36 -13.01 -8.62 -19.86
C LEU A 36 -12.91 -10.12 -19.55
N GLU A 37 -13.32 -10.55 -18.37
CA GLU A 37 -13.40 -11.96 -18.00
C GLU A 37 -14.68 -12.64 -18.44
N GLU A 38 -15.80 -11.93 -18.33
CA GLU A 38 -17.08 -12.41 -18.85
C GLU A 38 -17.01 -12.62 -20.37
N ARG A 39 -16.17 -11.82 -21.05
CA ARG A 39 -15.89 -11.95 -22.48
C ARG A 39 -14.38 -12.03 -22.70
N PRO A 40 -13.80 -13.23 -22.55
CA PRO A 40 -12.36 -13.40 -22.75
C PRO A 40 -12.02 -12.88 -24.16
N VAL A 41 -11.09 -11.94 -24.20
CA VAL A 41 -10.55 -11.44 -25.46
C VAL A 41 -9.67 -12.55 -26.01
N THR A 42 -10.19 -13.29 -26.97
CA THR A 42 -9.46 -14.36 -27.61
C THR A 42 -8.71 -13.80 -28.80
N ARG A 43 -7.48 -14.27 -28.96
CA ARG A 43 -6.68 -13.99 -30.16
C ARG A 43 -7.45 -14.49 -31.39
N PRO A 44 -7.61 -13.66 -32.44
CA PRO A 44 -8.33 -14.09 -33.65
C PRO A 44 -7.64 -15.28 -34.33
N PRO A 45 -8.41 -16.14 -35.03
CA PRO A 45 -7.84 -17.20 -35.83
C PRO A 45 -6.83 -16.67 -36.87
N GLY A 46 -5.68 -17.32 -36.97
CA GLY A 46 -4.60 -16.96 -37.90
C GLY A 46 -3.54 -16.01 -37.31
N VAL A 47 -3.74 -15.46 -36.09
CA VAL A 47 -2.71 -14.70 -35.40
C VAL A 47 -1.83 -15.67 -34.58
N PRO A 48 -0.50 -15.73 -34.82
CA PRO A 48 0.40 -16.66 -34.14
C PRO A 48 0.51 -16.38 -32.63
N GLU A 49 0.90 -17.40 -31.87
CA GLU A 49 1.19 -17.26 -30.44
C GLU A 49 2.44 -16.40 -30.19
N ASP A 50 2.58 -15.85 -28.96
CA ASP A 50 3.63 -14.91 -28.61
C ASP A 50 5.03 -15.42 -28.91
N ASP A 51 5.31 -16.67 -28.59
CA ASP A 51 6.61 -17.30 -28.84
C ASP A 51 6.92 -17.45 -30.34
N VAL A 52 5.89 -17.60 -31.17
CA VAL A 52 6.05 -17.64 -32.64
C VAL A 52 6.30 -16.25 -33.20
N LEU A 53 5.56 -15.21 -32.70
CA LEU A 53 5.78 -13.82 -33.08
C LEU A 53 7.20 -13.36 -32.74
N GLU A 54 7.69 -13.67 -31.55
CA GLU A 54 9.05 -13.33 -31.12
C GLU A 54 10.12 -14.04 -31.97
N ARG A 55 9.98 -15.34 -32.16
CA ARG A 55 10.94 -16.13 -32.96
C ARG A 55 10.96 -15.70 -34.43
N SER A 56 9.83 -15.30 -34.99
CA SER A 56 9.77 -14.76 -36.36
C SER A 56 10.34 -13.36 -36.48
N GLY A 57 10.62 -12.68 -35.34
CA GLY A 57 11.06 -11.29 -35.34
C GLY A 57 9.96 -10.32 -35.78
N ALA A 58 8.68 -10.66 -35.49
CA ALA A 58 7.54 -9.83 -35.86
C ALA A 58 7.72 -8.38 -35.38
N VAL A 59 7.26 -7.44 -36.18
CA VAL A 59 7.30 -6.00 -35.90
C VAL A 59 5.90 -5.52 -35.55
N ILE A 60 5.77 -4.67 -34.54
CA ILE A 60 4.49 -4.06 -34.14
C ILE A 60 4.03 -3.11 -35.23
N GLY A 61 2.85 -3.37 -35.79
CA GLY A 61 2.18 -2.54 -36.78
C GLY A 61 1.28 -1.48 -36.15
N ALA A 62 0.01 -1.51 -36.48
CA ALA A 62 -0.97 -0.58 -35.92
C ALA A 62 -1.27 -0.93 -34.45
N VAL A 63 -1.38 0.11 -33.64
CA VAL A 63 -1.86 0.02 -32.24
C VAL A 63 -3.21 0.71 -32.16
N ARG A 64 -4.26 -0.06 -31.87
CA ARG A 64 -5.63 0.43 -31.74
C ARG A 64 -6.03 0.47 -30.28
N PHE A 65 -6.89 1.44 -29.92
CA PHE A 65 -7.33 1.65 -28.55
C PHE A 65 -8.84 1.38 -28.41
N ASN A 66 -9.19 0.42 -27.56
CA ASN A 66 -10.56 0.12 -27.20
C ASN A 66 -10.78 0.52 -25.73
N ARG A 67 -11.34 1.72 -25.55
CA ARG A 67 -11.54 2.34 -24.24
C ARG A 67 -12.97 2.13 -23.78
N VAL A 68 -13.13 1.30 -22.76
CA VAL A 68 -14.42 0.90 -22.21
C VAL A 68 -14.77 1.81 -21.04
N ASN A 69 -15.99 2.34 -21.03
CA ASN A 69 -16.50 3.15 -19.93
C ASN A 69 -16.77 2.31 -18.67
N VAL A 70 -17.09 2.93 -17.55
CA VAL A 70 -17.33 2.29 -16.24
C VAL A 70 -18.40 1.20 -16.30
N PHE A 71 -19.53 1.45 -16.99
CA PHE A 71 -20.61 0.49 -17.14
C PHE A 71 -20.84 0.14 -18.62
N ASP A 72 -21.11 -1.13 -18.90
CA ASP A 72 -21.38 -1.62 -20.25
C ASP A 72 -22.88 -1.60 -20.54
N PRO A 73 -23.37 -0.69 -21.40
CA PRO A 73 -24.79 -0.64 -21.74
C PRO A 73 -25.29 -1.86 -22.55
N THR A 74 -24.39 -2.73 -23.04
CA THR A 74 -24.79 -3.98 -23.70
C THR A 74 -25.17 -5.09 -22.71
N ILE A 75 -24.79 -4.93 -21.44
CA ILE A 75 -25.22 -5.80 -20.35
C ILE A 75 -26.53 -5.25 -19.77
N GLU A 76 -27.63 -6.01 -19.86
CA GLU A 76 -28.95 -5.57 -19.43
C GLU A 76 -28.96 -5.02 -18.00
N ALA A 77 -28.28 -5.69 -17.07
CA ALA A 77 -28.17 -5.29 -15.67
C ALA A 77 -27.35 -4.00 -15.46
N GLU A 78 -26.56 -3.57 -16.45
CA GLU A 78 -25.78 -2.32 -16.43
C GLU A 78 -26.39 -1.24 -17.34
N ASN A 79 -27.50 -1.52 -18.02
CA ASN A 79 -28.20 -0.58 -18.90
C ASN A 79 -29.38 0.11 -18.19
N THR A 80 -29.17 0.56 -16.95
CA THR A 80 -30.18 1.35 -16.22
C THR A 80 -30.00 2.85 -16.45
N ALA A 81 -31.04 3.64 -16.15
CA ALA A 81 -30.95 5.11 -16.28
C ALA A 81 -29.82 5.71 -15.43
N VAL A 82 -29.58 5.16 -14.22
CA VAL A 82 -28.53 5.61 -13.31
C VAL A 82 -27.14 5.34 -13.89
N PHE A 83 -26.91 4.16 -14.44
CA PHE A 83 -25.61 3.80 -15.01
C PHE A 83 -25.33 4.54 -16.34
N ARG A 84 -26.36 4.77 -17.16
CA ARG A 84 -26.22 5.64 -18.34
C ARG A 84 -25.87 7.07 -17.96
N LEU A 85 -26.53 7.64 -16.93
CA LEU A 85 -26.18 8.96 -16.41
C LEU A 85 -24.72 8.98 -15.87
N ALA A 86 -24.32 7.96 -15.14
CA ALA A 86 -22.95 7.82 -14.68
C ALA A 86 -21.96 7.84 -15.85
N ASN A 87 -22.18 7.02 -16.88
CA ASN A 87 -21.32 7.00 -18.06
C ASN A 87 -21.30 8.35 -18.82
N THR A 88 -22.38 9.12 -18.78
CA THR A 88 -22.45 10.45 -19.42
C THR A 88 -21.64 11.50 -18.66
N ILE A 89 -21.60 11.40 -17.33
CA ILE A 89 -20.84 12.32 -16.47
C ILE A 89 -19.36 11.93 -16.44
N HIS A 90 -19.05 10.63 -16.57
CA HIS A 90 -17.68 10.13 -16.54
C HIS A 90 -16.92 10.53 -17.81
N ILE A 91 -15.71 11.08 -17.61
CA ILE A 91 -14.80 11.39 -18.71
C ILE A 91 -13.87 10.21 -18.91
N VAL A 92 -14.08 9.46 -19.98
CA VAL A 92 -13.24 8.30 -20.33
C VAL A 92 -11.79 8.73 -20.52
N THR A 93 -10.87 7.93 -20.02
CA THR A 93 -9.43 8.14 -20.15
C THR A 93 -9.04 8.37 -21.60
N ARG A 94 -8.29 9.44 -21.88
CA ARG A 94 -7.88 9.81 -23.24
C ARG A 94 -6.95 8.76 -23.84
N GLU A 95 -7.06 8.55 -25.13
CA GLU A 95 -6.15 7.70 -25.88
C GLU A 95 -4.69 8.14 -25.71
N SER A 96 -4.43 9.45 -25.78
CA SER A 96 -3.09 10.00 -25.56
C SER A 96 -2.52 9.70 -24.18
N THR A 97 -3.37 9.63 -23.16
CA THR A 97 -2.97 9.26 -21.80
C THR A 97 -2.54 7.80 -21.72
N ILE A 98 -3.30 6.89 -22.34
CA ILE A 98 -2.94 5.47 -22.42
C ILE A 98 -1.70 5.29 -23.28
N ALA A 99 -1.65 5.92 -24.47
CA ALA A 99 -0.53 5.82 -25.39
C ALA A 99 0.79 6.31 -24.79
N SER A 100 0.75 7.38 -23.96
CA SER A 100 1.94 7.88 -23.27
C SER A 100 2.55 6.88 -22.28
N GLN A 101 1.79 5.86 -21.87
CA GLN A 101 2.21 4.83 -20.91
C GLN A 101 2.61 3.50 -21.56
N LEU A 102 2.47 3.35 -22.87
CA LEU A 102 2.96 2.17 -23.58
C LEU A 102 4.49 2.13 -23.52
N LEU A 103 5.04 0.93 -23.33
CA LEU A 103 6.49 0.69 -23.30
C LEU A 103 7.06 0.34 -24.68
N PHE A 104 6.21 0.20 -25.69
CA PHE A 104 6.55 -0.08 -27.08
C PHE A 104 5.88 0.94 -28.03
N ARG A 105 6.32 0.94 -29.29
CA ARG A 105 5.82 1.82 -30.35
C ARG A 105 5.61 1.01 -31.64
N PRO A 106 4.75 1.48 -32.56
CA PRO A 106 4.76 0.98 -33.93
C PRO A 106 6.17 1.03 -34.52
N GLY A 107 6.62 -0.07 -35.14
CA GLY A 107 7.96 -0.27 -35.67
C GLY A 107 8.93 -0.97 -34.74
N ASP A 108 8.63 -1.12 -33.46
CA ASP A 108 9.43 -1.92 -32.53
C ASP A 108 9.23 -3.43 -32.78
N ARG A 109 10.22 -4.24 -32.43
CA ARG A 109 10.06 -5.70 -32.41
C ARG A 109 9.05 -6.10 -31.35
N TYR A 110 8.23 -7.09 -31.67
CA TYR A 110 7.30 -7.66 -30.71
C TYR A 110 8.06 -8.37 -29.57
N ASP A 111 7.71 -8.02 -28.36
CA ASP A 111 8.23 -8.59 -27.11
C ASP A 111 7.07 -8.82 -26.13
N ALA A 112 6.75 -10.08 -25.88
CA ALA A 112 5.63 -10.47 -25.02
C ALA A 112 5.80 -10.01 -23.56
N ASN A 113 7.04 -9.95 -23.05
CA ASN A 113 7.30 -9.48 -21.70
C ASN A 113 7.05 -7.97 -21.59
N LEU A 114 7.45 -7.20 -22.60
CA LEU A 114 7.20 -5.77 -22.67
C LEU A 114 5.70 -5.43 -22.79
N VAL A 115 4.95 -6.26 -23.52
CA VAL A 115 3.48 -6.18 -23.60
C VAL A 115 2.86 -6.44 -22.23
N LYS A 116 3.22 -7.52 -21.55
CA LYS A 116 2.73 -7.85 -20.20
C LYS A 116 3.11 -6.78 -19.17
N GLU A 117 4.33 -6.25 -19.25
CA GLU A 117 4.75 -5.15 -18.38
C GLU A 117 3.94 -3.89 -18.63
N THR A 118 3.64 -3.58 -19.90
CA THR A 118 2.75 -2.46 -20.26
C THR A 118 1.36 -2.63 -19.65
N GLU A 119 0.77 -3.79 -19.74
CA GLU A 119 -0.52 -4.10 -19.09
C GLU A 119 -0.45 -3.83 -17.58
N ARG A 120 0.62 -4.29 -16.91
CA ARG A 120 0.86 -4.06 -15.47
C ARG A 120 0.99 -2.57 -15.15
N VAL A 121 1.75 -1.82 -15.94
CA VAL A 121 1.88 -0.36 -15.80
C VAL A 121 0.54 0.33 -15.94
N LEU A 122 -0.27 -0.05 -16.92
CA LEU A 122 -1.61 0.49 -17.11
C LEU A 122 -2.54 0.14 -15.92
N ARG A 123 -2.58 -1.12 -15.47
CA ARG A 123 -3.39 -1.55 -14.31
C ARG A 123 -2.96 -0.93 -12.99
N SER A 124 -1.72 -0.46 -12.87
CA SER A 124 -1.26 0.23 -11.66
C SER A 124 -1.90 1.60 -11.45
N ASN A 125 -2.56 2.15 -12.47
CA ASN A 125 -3.28 3.40 -12.36
C ASN A 125 -4.68 3.19 -11.77
N ASP A 126 -5.01 3.94 -10.73
CA ASP A 126 -6.29 3.84 -10.02
C ASP A 126 -7.52 4.13 -10.91
N TYR A 127 -7.34 4.91 -11.98
CA TYR A 127 -8.42 5.25 -12.91
C TYR A 127 -8.73 4.14 -13.93
N LEU A 128 -7.90 3.10 -14.02
CA LEU A 128 -8.18 1.92 -14.83
C LEU A 128 -8.51 0.72 -13.92
N ARG A 129 -9.59 0.02 -14.25
CA ARG A 129 -9.97 -1.22 -13.59
C ARG A 129 -9.20 -2.40 -14.15
N GLU A 130 -9.06 -2.41 -15.48
CA GLU A 130 -8.40 -3.49 -16.22
C GLU A 130 -7.68 -2.91 -17.44
N ALA A 131 -6.60 -3.56 -17.85
CA ALA A 131 -5.89 -3.28 -19.07
C ALA A 131 -5.35 -4.57 -19.68
N ARG A 132 -5.60 -4.77 -20.97
CA ARG A 132 -5.13 -5.91 -21.76
C ARG A 132 -4.65 -5.46 -23.12
N ILE A 133 -3.63 -6.13 -23.64
CA ILE A 133 -3.07 -5.87 -24.96
C ILE A 133 -3.04 -7.18 -25.73
N VAL A 134 -3.74 -7.24 -26.85
CA VAL A 134 -3.96 -8.48 -27.61
C VAL A 134 -3.51 -8.30 -29.04
N PRO A 135 -2.70 -9.22 -29.58
CA PRO A 135 -2.47 -9.33 -31.03
C PRO A 135 -3.77 -9.62 -31.76
N VAL A 136 -4.14 -8.77 -32.74
CA VAL A 136 -5.44 -8.85 -33.45
C VAL A 136 -5.31 -9.15 -34.93
N ALA A 137 -4.13 -8.94 -35.55
CA ALA A 137 -3.84 -9.30 -36.91
C ALA A 137 -2.35 -9.59 -37.08
N TYR A 138 -2.01 -10.48 -38.02
CA TYR A 138 -0.62 -10.77 -38.40
C TYR A 138 -0.52 -10.90 -39.91
N HIS A 139 0.32 -10.10 -40.56
CA HIS A 139 0.55 -10.11 -42.00
C HIS A 139 1.94 -9.60 -42.33
N ASP A 140 2.61 -10.25 -43.25
CA ASP A 140 3.93 -9.84 -43.77
C ASP A 140 4.98 -9.52 -42.68
N GLY A 141 5.03 -10.33 -41.62
CA GLY A 141 5.96 -10.11 -40.49
C GLY A 141 5.55 -8.98 -39.54
N THR A 142 4.36 -8.39 -39.73
CA THR A 142 3.82 -7.30 -38.92
C THR A 142 2.65 -7.79 -38.08
N VAL A 143 2.64 -7.44 -36.78
CA VAL A 143 1.56 -7.75 -35.83
C VAL A 143 0.86 -6.48 -35.37
N ASP A 144 -0.47 -6.39 -35.58
CA ASP A 144 -1.30 -5.32 -35.06
C ASP A 144 -1.77 -5.65 -33.64
N LEU A 145 -1.76 -4.66 -32.76
CA LEU A 145 -2.15 -4.79 -31.36
C LEU A 145 -3.41 -3.98 -31.05
N GLU A 146 -4.29 -4.52 -30.22
CA GLU A 146 -5.39 -3.81 -29.61
C GLU A 146 -5.14 -3.63 -28.10
N VAL A 147 -5.13 -2.37 -27.64
CA VAL A 147 -5.03 -1.99 -26.23
C VAL A 147 -6.44 -1.77 -25.72
N ILE A 148 -6.89 -2.67 -24.86
CA ILE A 148 -8.23 -2.65 -24.27
C ILE A 148 -8.10 -2.18 -22.84
N THR A 149 -8.77 -1.08 -22.47
CA THR A 149 -8.80 -0.55 -21.11
C THR A 149 -10.23 -0.40 -20.62
N GLU A 150 -10.45 -0.63 -19.35
CA GLU A 150 -11.71 -0.43 -18.68
C GLU A 150 -11.52 0.60 -17.57
N ASP A 151 -12.26 1.72 -17.67
CA ASP A 151 -12.18 2.81 -16.70
C ASP A 151 -12.85 2.44 -15.37
N THR A 152 -12.42 3.07 -14.28
CA THR A 152 -13.14 3.12 -13.01
C THR A 152 -13.91 4.42 -12.88
N TRP A 153 -14.88 4.48 -11.98
CA TRP A 153 -15.51 5.73 -11.55
C TRP A 153 -14.52 6.55 -10.73
N THR A 154 -14.12 7.71 -11.23
CA THR A 154 -13.00 8.52 -10.71
C THR A 154 -13.44 9.72 -9.87
N LEU A 155 -14.59 10.33 -10.18
CA LEU A 155 -15.14 11.45 -9.40
C LEU A 155 -15.83 10.93 -8.14
N LYS A 156 -15.35 11.34 -6.98
CA LYS A 156 -15.83 10.85 -5.68
C LYS A 156 -16.16 11.99 -4.75
N PRO A 157 -17.43 12.20 -4.40
CA PRO A 157 -17.74 12.80 -3.13
C PRO A 157 -17.23 11.86 -2.03
N GLN A 158 -16.40 12.35 -1.13
CA GLN A 158 -15.87 11.57 -0.03
C GLN A 158 -16.62 11.94 1.24
N ILE A 159 -17.27 10.95 1.84
CA ILE A 159 -17.72 11.00 3.23
C ILE A 159 -16.96 9.87 3.92
N LYS A 160 -16.02 10.23 4.77
CA LYS A 160 -15.23 9.26 5.54
C LYS A 160 -15.80 9.21 6.95
N PHE A 161 -16.08 8.02 7.40
CA PHE A 161 -16.29 7.71 8.80
C PHE A 161 -15.43 6.51 9.13
N GLY A 162 -14.65 6.60 10.18
CA GLY A 162 -13.80 5.52 10.66
C GLY A 162 -13.87 5.45 12.18
N ARG A 163 -13.66 4.26 12.71
CA ARG A 163 -13.55 4.00 14.13
C ARG A 163 -12.52 2.92 14.36
N SER A 164 -11.60 3.17 15.25
CA SER A 164 -10.59 2.19 15.65
C SER A 164 -10.22 2.43 17.12
N GLY A 165 -10.11 1.34 17.91
CA GLY A 165 -9.72 1.41 19.31
C GLY A 165 -10.52 2.41 20.14
N GLY A 166 -11.82 2.54 19.91
CA GLY A 166 -12.70 3.47 20.62
C GLY A 166 -12.67 4.93 20.15
N LYS A 167 -11.82 5.30 19.21
CA LYS A 167 -11.72 6.67 18.67
C LYS A 167 -12.35 6.77 17.28
N ASN A 168 -13.01 7.88 17.00
CA ASN A 168 -13.63 8.14 15.71
C ASN A 168 -12.71 8.97 14.82
N SER A 169 -12.80 8.75 13.52
CA SER A 169 -12.30 9.66 12.50
C SER A 169 -13.42 9.99 11.52
N SER A 170 -13.41 11.18 10.99
CA SER A 170 -14.41 11.64 10.03
C SER A 170 -13.77 12.50 8.95
N GLY A 171 -14.45 12.65 7.83
CA GLY A 171 -13.97 13.52 6.77
C GLY A 171 -15.04 13.73 5.71
N ILE A 172 -14.92 14.87 5.04
CA ILE A 172 -15.70 15.21 3.86
C ILE A 172 -14.75 15.77 2.80
N GLY A 173 -15.07 15.53 1.54
CA GLY A 173 -14.25 16.04 0.45
C GLY A 173 -14.79 15.69 -0.91
N VAL A 174 -14.07 16.12 -1.91
CA VAL A 174 -14.24 15.71 -3.30
C VAL A 174 -12.88 15.33 -3.87
N GLU A 175 -12.85 14.28 -4.65
CA GLU A 175 -11.66 13.77 -5.30
C GLU A 175 -11.99 13.35 -6.73
N GLU A 176 -11.17 13.81 -7.68
CA GLU A 176 -11.18 13.33 -9.06
C GLU A 176 -9.83 12.70 -9.36
N LYS A 177 -9.81 11.43 -9.77
CA LYS A 177 -8.59 10.67 -10.06
C LYS A 177 -8.23 10.60 -11.55
N ASN A 178 -8.99 11.26 -12.39
CA ASN A 178 -8.75 11.28 -13.84
C ASN A 178 -9.20 12.60 -14.46
N ILE A 179 -8.67 13.72 -13.97
CA ILE A 179 -9.04 15.07 -14.42
C ILE A 179 -9.00 15.15 -15.94
N PHE A 180 -10.15 15.45 -16.53
CA PHE A 180 -10.29 15.56 -17.98
C PHE A 180 -9.79 14.35 -18.78
N GLY A 181 -9.70 13.16 -18.18
CA GLY A 181 -9.20 11.95 -18.83
C GLY A 181 -7.69 11.90 -19.00
N THR A 182 -6.92 12.74 -18.29
CA THR A 182 -5.46 12.83 -18.40
C THR A 182 -4.71 11.94 -17.41
N GLY A 183 -5.41 11.26 -16.48
CA GLY A 183 -4.80 10.52 -15.37
C GLY A 183 -4.35 11.41 -14.21
N GLY A 184 -4.59 12.71 -14.27
CA GLY A 184 -4.31 13.63 -13.17
C GLY A 184 -5.30 13.47 -12.02
N HIS A 185 -4.82 13.62 -10.79
CA HIS A 185 -5.56 13.51 -9.55
C HIS A 185 -5.68 14.87 -8.86
N LEU A 186 -6.88 15.21 -8.40
CA LEU A 186 -7.12 16.40 -7.57
C LEU A 186 -8.05 16.04 -6.43
N ALA A 187 -7.67 16.42 -5.20
CA ALA A 187 -8.50 16.21 -4.03
C ALA A 187 -8.57 17.47 -3.16
N LEU A 188 -9.78 17.81 -2.72
CA LEU A 188 -10.04 18.80 -1.70
C LEU A 188 -10.76 18.09 -0.56
N LYS A 189 -10.14 18.04 0.63
CA LYS A 189 -10.64 17.24 1.76
C LYS A 189 -10.53 18.02 3.06
N ALA A 190 -11.50 17.79 3.93
CA ALA A 190 -11.45 18.14 5.36
C ALA A 190 -11.60 16.84 6.15
N THR A 191 -10.66 16.56 7.03
CA THR A 191 -10.62 15.33 7.86
C THR A 191 -10.40 15.67 9.31
N SER A 192 -10.91 14.85 10.20
CA SER A 192 -10.67 14.95 11.65
C SER A 192 -10.44 13.55 12.20
N ASP A 193 -9.39 13.39 12.97
CA ASP A 193 -9.03 12.15 13.66
C ASP A 193 -8.52 12.47 15.08
N VAL A 194 -7.86 11.50 15.71
CA VAL A 194 -7.37 11.63 17.08
C VAL A 194 -6.21 12.60 17.23
N ASP A 195 -5.46 12.82 16.15
CA ASP A 195 -4.27 13.66 16.17
C ASP A 195 -4.63 15.10 15.78
N ARG A 196 -5.45 15.28 14.73
CA ARG A 196 -5.74 16.63 14.20
C ARG A 196 -6.98 16.73 13.31
N THR A 197 -7.42 17.95 13.12
CA THR A 197 -8.32 18.33 12.03
C THR A 197 -7.50 18.98 10.93
N SER A 198 -7.65 18.47 9.68
CA SER A 198 -6.88 18.92 8.52
C SER A 198 -7.81 19.35 7.40
N ARG A 199 -7.45 20.43 6.70
CA ARG A 199 -8.04 20.82 5.40
C ARG A 199 -6.91 20.85 4.40
N PHE A 200 -7.02 20.10 3.32
CA PHE A 200 -5.93 20.01 2.36
C PHE A 200 -6.40 19.97 0.91
N LEU A 201 -5.54 20.48 0.07
CA LEU A 201 -5.58 20.38 -1.37
C LEU A 201 -4.42 19.49 -1.81
N GLU A 202 -4.71 18.46 -2.58
CA GLU A 202 -3.73 17.53 -3.14
C GLU A 202 -3.88 17.47 -4.66
N TYR A 203 -2.77 17.56 -5.37
CA TYR A 203 -2.66 17.33 -6.80
C TYR A 203 -1.63 16.25 -7.07
N GLY A 204 -1.89 15.38 -8.02
CA GLY A 204 -0.97 14.34 -8.48
C GLY A 204 -1.17 14.05 -9.96
N ASP A 205 -0.08 13.77 -10.67
CA ASP A 205 -0.12 13.36 -12.07
C ASP A 205 1.08 12.42 -12.32
N THR A 206 0.80 11.19 -12.72
CA THR A 206 1.83 10.17 -13.00
C THR A 206 2.36 10.23 -14.42
N SER A 207 1.78 11.09 -15.27
CA SER A 207 2.14 11.25 -16.68
C SER A 207 2.03 12.72 -17.10
N PHE A 208 2.59 13.62 -16.28
CA PHE A 208 2.46 15.07 -16.41
C PHE A 208 2.77 15.55 -17.82
N ALA A 209 1.81 16.27 -18.41
CA ALA A 209 1.85 16.77 -19.79
C ALA A 209 2.15 15.67 -20.84
N GLY A 210 1.67 14.43 -20.61
CA GLY A 210 1.90 13.29 -21.51
C GLY A 210 3.33 12.77 -21.52
N THR A 211 4.14 13.13 -20.52
CA THR A 211 5.53 12.68 -20.37
C THR A 211 5.64 11.58 -19.31
N ARG A 212 6.83 11.11 -19.02
CA ARG A 212 7.13 10.20 -17.91
C ARG A 212 7.50 10.92 -16.61
N TRP A 213 7.37 12.23 -16.57
CA TRP A 213 7.48 13.00 -15.35
C TRP A 213 6.22 12.89 -14.52
N GLN A 214 6.40 12.72 -13.24
CA GLN A 214 5.35 12.70 -12.23
C GLN A 214 5.45 13.97 -11.40
N VAL A 215 4.29 14.53 -11.06
CA VAL A 215 4.20 15.71 -10.19
C VAL A 215 3.22 15.39 -9.08
N GLY A 216 3.62 15.65 -7.84
CA GLY A 216 2.78 15.58 -6.66
C GLY A 216 2.90 16.88 -5.85
N ALA A 217 1.79 17.46 -5.43
CA ALA A 217 1.76 18.63 -4.56
C ALA A 217 0.66 18.49 -3.51
N LEU A 218 0.97 18.84 -2.27
CA LEU A 218 0.02 18.87 -1.17
C LEU A 218 0.21 20.14 -0.35
N VAL A 219 -0.90 20.81 -0.05
CA VAL A 219 -0.94 21.92 0.90
C VAL A 219 -2.04 21.61 1.91
N ALA A 220 -1.68 21.55 3.19
CA ALA A 220 -2.61 21.29 4.29
C ALA A 220 -2.53 22.38 5.33
N ASN A 221 -3.71 22.77 5.84
CA ASN A 221 -3.86 23.58 7.04
C ASN A 221 -4.44 22.67 8.13
N ASN A 222 -3.69 22.51 9.20
CA ASN A 222 -3.99 21.59 10.29
C ASN A 222 -4.34 22.39 11.56
N SER A 223 -5.12 21.79 12.46
CA SER A 223 -5.44 22.41 13.75
C SER A 223 -4.21 22.68 14.61
N ASP A 224 -3.10 21.99 14.35
CA ASP A 224 -1.83 22.03 15.07
C ASP A 224 -0.66 22.51 14.20
N GLY A 225 -0.93 23.01 12.98
CA GLY A 225 0.11 23.52 12.11
C GLY A 225 -0.24 23.45 10.62
N TYR A 226 0.71 23.03 9.80
CA TYR A 226 0.54 22.93 8.34
C TYR A 226 1.45 21.85 7.74
N ALA A 227 1.15 21.44 6.50
CA ALA A 227 2.04 20.63 5.69
C ALA A 227 2.06 21.11 4.24
N GLN A 228 3.26 21.15 3.65
CA GLN A 228 3.52 21.49 2.25
C GLN A 228 4.47 20.45 1.68
N VAL A 229 4.07 19.79 0.59
CA VAL A 229 4.89 18.79 -0.09
C VAL A 229 4.89 19.10 -1.57
N LEU A 230 6.05 19.00 -2.20
CA LEU A 230 6.22 19.02 -3.64
C LEU A 230 7.15 17.85 -4.03
N ASP A 231 6.69 17.04 -4.96
CA ASP A 231 7.45 15.93 -5.55
C ASP A 231 7.41 16.07 -7.06
N VAL A 232 8.55 16.18 -7.70
CA VAL A 232 8.69 16.21 -9.16
C VAL A 232 9.76 15.22 -9.54
N ALA A 233 9.37 14.14 -10.20
CA ALA A 233 10.29 13.07 -10.54
C ALA A 233 9.97 12.42 -11.88
N ARG A 234 10.99 11.96 -12.56
CA ARG A 234 10.92 10.92 -13.56
C ARG A 234 11.47 9.63 -12.94
N PRO A 235 10.62 8.74 -12.43
CA PRO A 235 11.06 7.51 -11.77
C PRO A 235 11.57 6.48 -12.78
N PHE A 236 12.09 5.37 -12.26
CA PHE A 236 12.20 4.14 -13.04
C PHE A 236 10.80 3.53 -13.18
N TYR A 237 10.02 3.97 -14.16
CA TYR A 237 8.60 3.63 -14.36
C TYR A 237 8.36 2.23 -14.95
N ALA A 238 9.42 1.59 -15.47
CA ALA A 238 9.42 0.23 -16.00
C ALA A 238 10.76 -0.45 -15.69
N LEU A 239 10.82 -1.77 -15.79
CA LEU A 239 12.05 -2.54 -15.51
C LEU A 239 13.20 -2.16 -16.44
N ASP A 240 12.90 -1.86 -17.70
CA ASP A 240 13.91 -1.44 -18.69
C ASP A 240 14.21 0.07 -18.70
N THR A 241 13.66 0.85 -17.77
CA THR A 241 13.93 2.28 -17.70
C THR A 241 15.40 2.56 -17.39
N ARG A 242 16.05 3.39 -18.24
CA ARG A 242 17.50 3.62 -18.20
C ARG A 242 17.94 4.72 -17.25
N TRP A 243 17.10 5.70 -16.95
CA TRP A 243 17.43 6.80 -16.06
C TRP A 243 16.23 7.31 -15.27
N ALA A 244 16.51 7.86 -14.12
CA ALA A 244 15.57 8.51 -13.24
C ALA A 244 16.18 9.81 -12.70
N ALA A 245 15.34 10.78 -12.35
CA ALA A 245 15.76 11.97 -11.63
C ALA A 245 14.58 12.60 -10.92
N GLY A 246 14.81 13.36 -9.86
CA GLY A 246 13.73 14.06 -9.19
C GLY A 246 14.18 14.94 -8.04
N ILE A 247 13.22 15.73 -7.57
CA ILE A 247 13.32 16.54 -6.35
C ILE A 247 12.09 16.26 -5.49
N ARG A 248 12.30 16.27 -4.18
CA ARG A 248 11.24 16.24 -3.16
C ARG A 248 11.50 17.33 -2.16
N LEU A 249 10.46 18.10 -1.85
CA LEU A 249 10.48 19.14 -0.82
C LEU A 249 9.35 18.89 0.15
N ARG A 250 9.63 19.00 1.44
CA ARG A 250 8.65 18.92 2.52
C ARG A 250 8.91 20.03 3.53
N ASN A 251 7.84 20.66 3.98
CA ASN A 251 7.85 21.64 5.05
C ASN A 251 6.59 21.43 5.89
N GLU A 252 6.75 21.01 7.12
CA GLU A 252 5.64 20.65 8.00
C GLU A 252 5.86 21.16 9.42
N LYS A 253 4.81 21.76 9.97
CA LYS A 253 4.71 22.05 11.40
C LYS A 253 3.54 21.26 11.97
N ARG A 254 3.74 20.58 13.11
CA ARG A 254 2.73 19.78 13.80
C ARG A 254 3.03 19.66 15.30
N VAL A 255 2.05 19.15 16.03
CA VAL A 255 2.24 18.68 17.41
C VAL A 255 2.42 17.18 17.39
N ASP A 256 3.58 16.70 17.84
CA ASP A 256 3.83 15.29 18.07
C ASP A 256 3.37 14.88 19.47
N SER A 257 2.74 13.71 19.57
CA SER A 257 2.21 13.18 20.84
C SER A 257 2.92 11.88 21.20
N VAL A 258 3.26 11.74 22.45
CA VAL A 258 3.80 10.51 23.05
C VAL A 258 2.69 9.84 23.85
N TYR A 259 2.58 8.52 23.67
CA TYR A 259 1.49 7.74 24.23
C TYR A 259 1.99 6.73 25.27
N ASP A 260 1.13 6.46 26.27
CA ASP A 260 1.22 5.30 27.15
C ASP A 260 -0.21 4.88 27.58
N PHE A 261 -0.50 3.58 27.52
CA PHE A 261 -1.84 2.99 27.74
C PHE A 261 -2.97 3.69 26.97
N GLY A 262 -2.69 4.14 25.73
CA GLY A 262 -3.68 4.82 24.89
C GLY A 262 -3.95 6.26 25.29
N SER A 263 -3.24 6.78 26.27
CA SER A 263 -3.33 8.18 26.74
C SER A 263 -2.11 8.97 26.28
N ILE A 264 -2.31 10.24 25.96
CA ILE A 264 -1.22 11.16 25.66
C ILE A 264 -0.54 11.53 26.97
N VAL A 265 0.77 11.30 27.06
CA VAL A 265 1.59 11.59 28.24
C VAL A 265 2.50 12.80 28.02
N GLU A 266 2.83 13.11 26.78
CA GLU A 266 3.64 14.27 26.42
C GLU A 266 3.26 14.76 25.03
N GLN A 267 3.34 16.08 24.81
CA GLN A 267 3.15 16.70 23.50
C GLN A 267 4.14 17.85 23.31
N PHE A 268 4.68 17.97 22.12
CA PHE A 268 5.60 19.04 21.74
C PHE A 268 5.42 19.44 20.28
N GLU A 269 5.67 20.71 19.98
CA GLU A 269 5.70 21.18 18.60
C GLU A 269 6.92 20.63 17.87
N THR A 270 6.72 20.22 16.62
CA THR A 270 7.78 19.79 15.70
C THR A 270 7.68 20.57 14.40
N HIS A 271 8.80 21.09 13.93
CA HIS A 271 8.93 21.64 12.59
C HIS A 271 9.95 20.82 11.82
N GLU A 272 9.53 20.25 10.71
CA GLU A 272 10.33 19.35 9.85
C GLU A 272 10.46 19.95 8.46
N ARG A 273 11.68 20.05 7.97
CA ARG A 273 12.03 20.48 6.61
C ARG A 273 12.91 19.43 5.95
N GLU A 274 12.49 18.94 4.82
CA GLU A 274 13.26 17.99 4.01
C GLU A 274 13.37 18.49 2.58
N ALA A 275 14.56 18.38 2.01
CA ALA A 275 14.78 18.60 0.60
C ALA A 275 15.71 17.49 0.09
N THR A 276 15.26 16.76 -0.93
CA THR A 276 16.04 15.70 -1.57
C THR A 276 16.09 15.93 -3.07
N ALA A 277 17.29 15.84 -3.66
CA ALA A 277 17.47 15.79 -5.11
C ALA A 277 18.23 14.51 -5.46
N PHE A 278 17.83 13.84 -6.54
CA PHE A 278 18.48 12.59 -6.95
C PHE A 278 18.53 12.41 -8.45
N ALA A 279 19.48 11.59 -8.89
CA ALA A 279 19.54 11.02 -10.22
C ALA A 279 19.81 9.52 -10.14
N GLY A 280 19.39 8.78 -11.15
CA GLY A 280 19.57 7.34 -11.22
C GLY A 280 19.86 6.85 -12.63
N TRP A 281 20.54 5.72 -12.70
CA TRP A 281 20.88 5.03 -13.94
C TRP A 281 20.67 3.52 -13.79
N SER A 282 20.30 2.87 -14.90
CA SER A 282 20.16 1.42 -15.00
C SER A 282 20.60 0.94 -16.38
N ALA A 283 21.20 -0.25 -16.43
CA ALA A 283 21.41 -0.96 -17.69
C ALA A 283 20.09 -1.55 -18.27
N GLY A 284 18.97 -1.37 -17.57
CA GLY A 284 17.69 -1.98 -17.87
C GLY A 284 17.66 -3.44 -17.45
N MET A 285 16.77 -4.21 -18.07
CA MET A 285 16.61 -5.64 -17.78
C MET A 285 17.71 -6.46 -18.44
N VAL A 286 18.38 -7.31 -17.66
CA VAL A 286 19.38 -8.28 -18.11
C VAL A 286 18.95 -9.67 -17.65
N GLY A 287 18.51 -10.50 -18.58
CA GLY A 287 17.82 -11.75 -18.25
C GLY A 287 16.50 -11.46 -17.52
N ARG A 288 16.39 -11.90 -16.28
CA ARG A 288 15.22 -11.66 -15.41
C ARG A 288 15.49 -10.58 -14.33
N TRP A 289 16.59 -9.83 -14.43
CA TRP A 289 17.02 -8.92 -13.38
C TRP A 289 17.16 -7.50 -13.89
N THR A 290 16.73 -6.57 -13.08
CA THR A 290 16.99 -5.15 -13.26
C THR A 290 17.79 -4.64 -12.08
N THR A 291 18.92 -3.99 -12.37
CA THR A 291 19.72 -3.28 -11.36
C THR A 291 19.68 -1.78 -11.64
N ARG A 292 19.33 -1.01 -10.63
CA ARG A 292 19.21 0.45 -10.66
C ARG A 292 20.17 1.08 -9.66
N TRP A 293 20.93 2.03 -10.12
CA TRP A 293 21.83 2.82 -9.28
C TRP A 293 21.25 4.21 -9.12
N THR A 294 21.32 4.74 -7.92
CA THR A 294 20.85 6.09 -7.61
C THR A 294 21.89 6.83 -6.80
N SER A 295 21.94 8.15 -6.96
CA SER A 295 22.73 9.03 -6.12
C SER A 295 21.96 10.32 -5.87
N GLY A 296 22.21 10.98 -4.76
CA GLY A 296 21.50 12.19 -4.43
C GLY A 296 22.08 12.91 -3.23
N VAL A 297 21.44 14.00 -2.87
CA VAL A 297 21.72 14.77 -1.66
C VAL A 297 20.42 15.01 -0.94
N THR A 298 20.43 14.84 0.39
CA THR A 298 19.32 15.13 1.27
C THR A 298 19.72 16.16 2.31
N PHE A 299 18.86 17.16 2.49
CA PHE A 299 18.79 18.04 3.63
C PHE A 299 17.59 17.60 4.48
N ASP A 300 17.79 17.30 5.76
CA ASP A 300 16.78 16.88 6.72
C ASP A 300 16.99 17.66 8.01
N GLU A 301 16.07 18.58 8.31
CA GLU A 301 16.11 19.40 9.50
C GLU A 301 14.82 19.21 10.30
N ARG A 302 15.00 19.04 11.59
CA ARG A 302 13.93 18.93 12.55
C ARG A 302 14.25 19.78 13.76
N THR A 303 13.34 20.66 14.09
CA THR A 303 13.41 21.50 15.30
C THR A 303 12.22 21.23 16.19
N SER A 304 12.48 21.13 17.48
CA SER A 304 11.47 20.99 18.52
C SER A 304 11.10 22.36 19.08
N GLY A 305 9.81 22.67 19.07
CA GLY A 305 9.27 23.91 19.62
C GLY A 305 8.83 23.77 21.08
N ALA A 306 7.82 24.52 21.46
CA ALA A 306 7.33 24.53 22.85
C ALA A 306 6.71 23.18 23.24
N LEU A 307 6.84 22.83 24.54
CA LEU A 307 6.01 21.79 25.15
C LEU A 307 4.56 22.29 25.18
N VAL A 308 3.64 21.42 24.77
CA VAL A 308 2.20 21.70 24.73
C VAL A 308 1.51 21.08 25.96
N SER A 309 2.13 20.05 26.56
CA SER A 309 1.63 19.36 27.75
C SER A 309 2.23 19.95 29.03
N ASP A 310 1.43 19.99 30.10
CA ASP A 310 1.85 20.42 31.43
C ASP A 310 2.60 19.33 32.23
N ASN A 311 3.29 18.40 31.58
CA ASN A 311 4.05 17.36 32.26
C ASN A 311 5.36 17.95 32.84
N PRO A 312 5.54 18.02 34.19
CA PRO A 312 6.71 18.64 34.80
C PRO A 312 8.06 17.98 34.51
N GLY A 313 8.03 16.77 34.01
CA GLY A 313 9.24 15.97 33.65
C GLY A 313 9.52 15.91 32.14
N ALA A 314 8.70 16.55 31.32
CA ALA A 314 8.83 16.51 29.88
C ALA A 314 10.11 17.21 29.41
N VAL A 315 10.83 16.55 28.50
CA VAL A 315 12.06 17.07 27.90
C VAL A 315 11.86 17.16 26.39
N LEU A 316 12.10 18.36 25.84
CA LEU A 316 12.06 18.55 24.40
C LEU A 316 13.09 17.67 23.69
N PRO A 317 12.71 16.98 22.63
CA PRO A 317 13.67 16.29 21.77
C PRO A 317 14.71 17.27 21.24
N PRO A 318 15.99 16.89 21.13
CA PRO A 318 17.01 17.77 20.58
C PRO A 318 16.73 18.08 19.10
N ASP A 319 17.07 19.29 18.69
CA ASP A 319 17.07 19.65 17.29
C ASP A 319 18.04 18.78 16.51
N ARG A 320 17.71 18.52 15.25
CA ARG A 320 18.52 17.72 14.34
C ARG A 320 18.59 18.39 12.98
N ARG A 321 19.81 18.45 12.42
CA ARG A 321 20.03 18.84 11.04
C ARG A 321 21.08 17.91 10.41
N LEU A 322 20.67 17.23 9.33
CA LEU A 322 21.53 16.34 8.55
C LEU A 322 21.58 16.82 7.11
N VAL A 323 22.76 16.97 6.58
CA VAL A 323 23.01 17.23 5.16
C VAL A 323 23.96 16.16 4.67
N TYR A 324 23.48 15.34 3.72
CA TYR A 324 24.27 14.19 3.30
C TYR A 324 24.08 13.83 1.83
N PRO A 325 25.18 13.67 1.08
CA PRO A 325 25.17 12.93 -0.16
C PRO A 325 24.95 11.44 0.14
N TRP A 326 24.33 10.74 -0.80
CA TRP A 326 24.05 9.32 -0.68
C TRP A 326 24.12 8.60 -2.02
N ILE A 327 24.38 7.30 -1.96
CA ILE A 327 24.28 6.37 -3.08
C ILE A 327 23.29 5.27 -2.73
N GLY A 328 22.67 4.70 -3.75
CA GLY A 328 21.73 3.60 -3.59
C GLY A 328 21.82 2.60 -4.74
N ALA A 329 21.42 1.38 -4.43
CA ALA A 329 21.24 0.31 -5.40
C ALA A 329 19.89 -0.37 -5.16
N GLU A 330 19.21 -0.73 -6.24
CA GLU A 330 17.98 -1.52 -6.22
C GLU A 330 18.12 -2.66 -7.21
N VAL A 331 17.73 -3.86 -6.79
CA VAL A 331 17.71 -5.07 -7.63
C VAL A 331 16.30 -5.64 -7.63
N ILE A 332 15.76 -5.92 -8.81
CA ILE A 332 14.41 -6.46 -9.00
C ILE A 332 14.50 -7.67 -9.93
N GLU A 333 13.95 -8.79 -9.48
CA GLU A 333 13.71 -9.97 -10.32
C GLU A 333 12.34 -9.86 -10.97
N ASP A 334 12.27 -10.02 -12.29
CA ASP A 334 11.01 -10.03 -13.03
C ASP A 334 10.29 -11.38 -12.85
N ASP A 335 9.54 -11.48 -11.75
CA ASP A 335 8.60 -12.57 -11.49
C ASP A 335 7.32 -11.96 -10.90
N PHE A 336 6.45 -11.46 -11.81
CA PHE A 336 5.13 -10.95 -11.48
C PHE A 336 4.07 -11.95 -11.92
N ARG A 337 3.04 -12.14 -11.07
CA ARG A 337 1.97 -13.09 -11.35
C ARG A 337 0.62 -12.44 -11.14
N LEU A 338 -0.28 -12.72 -12.07
CA LEU A 338 -1.68 -12.29 -11.97
C LEU A 338 -2.43 -13.20 -11.01
N THR A 339 -3.17 -12.62 -10.12
CA THR A 339 -3.98 -13.34 -9.14
C THR A 339 -5.26 -12.56 -8.82
N ARG A 340 -6.10 -13.12 -7.96
CA ARG A 340 -7.33 -12.52 -7.45
C ARG A 340 -7.61 -12.94 -6.04
N ASN A 341 -8.36 -12.08 -5.32
CA ASN A 341 -8.80 -12.36 -3.96
C ASN A 341 -7.64 -12.66 -3.00
N HIS A 342 -6.49 -11.98 -3.17
CA HIS A 342 -5.43 -11.94 -2.19
C HIS A 342 -5.64 -10.78 -1.23
N ASP A 343 -5.48 -9.58 -1.73
CA ASP A 343 -5.59 -8.33 -0.98
C ASP A 343 -6.82 -7.50 -1.41
N GLN A 344 -7.41 -7.81 -2.58
CA GLN A 344 -8.61 -7.18 -3.12
C GLN A 344 -9.73 -8.20 -3.29
N ILE A 345 -10.96 -7.74 -3.48
CA ILE A 345 -12.10 -8.62 -3.77
C ILE A 345 -12.52 -8.44 -5.23
N GLY A 346 -12.39 -9.51 -6.03
CA GLY A 346 -12.87 -9.55 -7.42
C GLY A 346 -12.11 -8.64 -8.39
N ARG A 347 -10.89 -8.21 -8.07
CA ARG A 347 -10.02 -7.42 -8.93
C ARG A 347 -8.77 -8.22 -9.30
N THR A 348 -8.23 -7.95 -10.49
CA THR A 348 -6.93 -8.48 -10.92
C THR A 348 -5.82 -7.79 -10.14
N GLU A 349 -4.91 -8.59 -9.59
CA GLU A 349 -3.77 -8.17 -8.77
C GLU A 349 -2.48 -8.67 -9.42
N ASP A 350 -1.53 -7.75 -9.63
CA ASP A 350 -0.17 -8.06 -10.09
C ASP A 350 0.73 -8.24 -8.85
N LEU A 351 1.00 -9.47 -8.45
CA LEU A 351 1.84 -9.77 -7.28
C LEU A 351 3.29 -10.03 -7.69
N HIS A 352 4.23 -9.37 -7.01
CA HIS A 352 5.66 -9.56 -7.22
C HIS A 352 6.17 -10.75 -6.39
N PHE A 353 6.51 -11.85 -7.06
CA PHE A 353 7.10 -13.05 -6.46
C PHE A 353 8.62 -13.02 -6.48
N GLY A 354 9.22 -12.26 -7.38
CA GLY A 354 10.67 -12.12 -7.52
C GLY A 354 11.34 -11.51 -6.29
N TRP A 355 12.66 -11.57 -6.24
CA TRP A 355 13.42 -10.79 -5.31
C TRP A 355 13.28 -9.28 -5.60
N GLY A 356 13.01 -8.51 -4.57
CA GLY A 356 13.16 -7.07 -4.54
C GLY A 356 14.12 -6.70 -3.41
N ALA A 357 15.23 -6.05 -3.71
CA ALA A 357 16.19 -5.60 -2.70
C ALA A 357 16.64 -4.17 -3.00
N LYS A 358 16.71 -3.34 -1.97
CA LYS A 358 17.14 -1.94 -2.08
C LYS A 358 18.06 -1.59 -0.91
N ILE A 359 19.10 -0.82 -1.20
CA ILE A 359 19.96 -0.22 -0.19
C ILE A 359 20.27 1.22 -0.56
N ARG A 360 20.31 2.12 0.42
CA ARG A 360 20.78 3.49 0.31
C ARG A 360 21.69 3.79 1.49
N LEU A 361 22.85 4.37 1.19
CA LEU A 361 23.87 4.75 2.18
C LEU A 361 24.27 6.21 1.96
N GLY A 362 24.14 7.02 3.00
CA GLY A 362 24.50 8.44 2.99
C GLY A 362 25.46 8.79 4.11
N ALA A 363 26.32 9.76 3.88
CA ALA A 363 27.29 10.23 4.86
C ALA A 363 26.98 11.68 5.26
N SER A 364 26.42 11.84 6.46
CA SER A 364 26.20 13.15 7.09
C SER A 364 27.50 13.60 7.73
N THR A 365 27.93 14.84 7.49
CA THR A 365 29.14 15.40 8.10
C THR A 365 28.93 16.86 8.51
N ARG A 366 29.61 17.28 9.59
CA ARG A 366 29.62 18.66 10.03
C ARG A 366 30.16 19.62 8.98
N ALA A 367 31.09 19.15 8.13
CA ALA A 367 31.63 19.93 7.03
C ALA A 367 30.58 20.33 5.98
N LEU A 368 29.48 19.57 5.86
CA LEU A 368 28.34 19.87 5.00
C LEU A 368 27.22 20.65 5.70
N GLY A 369 27.43 21.05 6.97
CA GLY A 369 26.44 21.80 7.75
C GLY A 369 25.51 20.94 8.60
N SER A 370 25.82 19.65 8.77
CA SER A 370 25.10 18.79 9.73
C SER A 370 25.50 19.10 11.17
N ASP A 371 24.62 18.76 12.12
CA ASP A 371 24.91 18.85 13.56
C ASP A 371 25.87 17.75 14.04
N ARG A 372 25.93 16.61 13.29
CA ARG A 372 26.75 15.43 13.63
C ARG A 372 27.25 14.70 12.39
N ASP A 373 28.31 13.91 12.63
CA ASP A 373 28.81 12.95 11.64
C ASP A 373 28.09 11.60 11.85
N ALA A 374 27.46 11.08 10.80
CA ALA A 374 26.75 9.79 10.85
C ALA A 374 26.65 9.15 9.47
N LEU A 375 26.64 7.83 9.43
CA LEU A 375 26.23 7.05 8.27
C LEU A 375 24.70 6.85 8.35
N VAL A 376 23.96 7.41 7.39
CA VAL A 376 22.51 7.22 7.25
C VAL A 376 22.28 6.05 6.32
N PHE A 377 21.44 5.11 6.72
CA PHE A 377 21.14 3.92 5.92
C PHE A 377 19.65 3.61 5.84
N ASP A 378 19.28 3.04 4.69
CA ASP A 378 17.95 2.49 4.41
C ASP A 378 18.15 1.23 3.57
N ALA A 379 17.69 0.08 4.05
CA ALA A 379 17.81 -1.18 3.36
C ALA A 379 16.50 -1.95 3.46
N SER A 380 16.11 -2.64 2.38
CA SER A 380 14.95 -3.51 2.39
C SER A 380 15.14 -4.69 1.44
N ALA A 381 14.47 -5.81 1.75
CA ALA A 381 14.40 -6.97 0.88
C ALA A 381 13.03 -7.62 0.99
N SER A 382 12.54 -8.19 -0.11
CA SER A 382 11.27 -8.91 -0.16
C SER A 382 11.31 -10.04 -1.17
N LYS A 383 10.48 -11.07 -0.95
CA LYS A 383 10.29 -12.18 -1.90
C LYS A 383 8.94 -12.85 -1.67
N GLY A 384 8.32 -13.33 -2.77
CA GLY A 384 7.20 -14.23 -2.76
C GLY A 384 7.65 -15.67 -3.06
N VAL A 385 7.01 -16.65 -2.46
CA VAL A 385 7.22 -18.08 -2.74
C VAL A 385 5.89 -18.82 -2.69
N GLU A 386 5.80 -19.94 -3.40
CA GLU A 386 4.67 -20.88 -3.35
C GLU A 386 5.13 -22.20 -2.73
N PRO A 387 4.96 -22.39 -1.41
CA PRO A 387 5.40 -23.61 -0.74
C PRO A 387 4.67 -24.87 -1.20
N GLY A 388 3.49 -24.72 -1.76
CA GLY A 388 2.65 -25.81 -2.26
C GLY A 388 1.44 -25.28 -3.03
N GLU A 389 0.61 -26.18 -3.54
CA GLU A 389 -0.59 -25.81 -4.28
C GLU A 389 -1.55 -24.98 -3.43
N GLY A 390 -2.02 -23.86 -3.98
CA GLY A 390 -2.88 -22.91 -3.29
C GLY A 390 -2.23 -22.15 -2.12
N GLN A 391 -0.92 -22.29 -1.94
CA GLN A 391 -0.18 -21.64 -0.88
C GLN A 391 0.69 -20.51 -1.43
N THR A 392 0.65 -19.37 -0.79
CA THR A 392 1.50 -18.23 -1.13
C THR A 392 2.09 -17.64 0.16
N LEU A 393 3.38 -17.38 0.17
CA LEU A 393 4.08 -16.73 1.27
C LEU A 393 4.88 -15.55 0.73
N PHE A 394 4.58 -14.35 1.21
CA PHE A 394 5.41 -13.17 1.03
C PHE A 394 6.11 -12.84 2.32
N TRP A 395 7.38 -12.49 2.23
CA TRP A 395 8.12 -11.95 3.36
C TRP A 395 8.86 -10.67 2.95
N SER A 396 9.10 -9.82 3.93
CA SER A 396 9.90 -8.62 3.79
C SER A 396 10.70 -8.36 5.04
N ALA A 397 11.87 -7.75 4.86
CA ALA A 397 12.70 -7.23 5.94
C ALA A 397 13.18 -5.84 5.57
N ALA A 398 13.29 -4.95 6.55
CA ALA A 398 13.79 -3.59 6.36
C ALA A 398 14.63 -3.16 7.56
N ALA A 399 15.60 -2.29 7.30
CA ALA A 399 16.40 -1.62 8.33
C ALA A 399 16.64 -0.18 7.90
N THR A 400 16.28 0.77 8.76
CA THR A 400 16.50 2.21 8.53
C THR A 400 17.12 2.81 9.77
N GLY A 401 17.99 3.81 9.62
CA GLY A 401 18.58 4.45 10.79
C GLY A 401 19.85 5.21 10.49
N ARG A 402 20.55 5.49 11.57
CA ARG A 402 21.85 6.20 11.56
C ARG A 402 22.86 5.43 12.40
N LEU A 403 24.09 5.36 11.93
CA LEU A 403 25.24 4.91 12.72
C LEU A 403 26.12 6.13 13.00
N ALA A 404 26.11 6.63 14.22
CA ALA A 404 26.87 7.76 14.70
C ALA A 404 28.01 7.31 15.63
N GLN A 405 28.72 8.26 16.24
CA GLN A 405 29.89 7.98 17.07
C GLN A 405 29.61 7.03 18.25
N HIS A 406 28.40 7.10 18.81
CA HIS A 406 28.01 6.30 19.99
C HIS A 406 27.22 5.02 19.65
N GLY A 407 27.06 4.70 18.37
CA GLY A 407 26.33 3.52 17.92
C GLY A 407 25.15 3.82 17.00
N LEU A 408 24.19 2.91 16.97
CA LEU A 408 22.96 3.05 16.20
C LEU A 408 22.04 4.06 16.88
N GLU A 409 21.55 5.03 16.09
CA GLU A 409 20.57 6.06 16.49
C GLU A 409 19.36 6.00 15.57
N ASN A 410 18.18 6.23 16.11
CA ASN A 410 16.90 6.21 15.40
C ASN A 410 16.79 5.04 14.40
N THR A 411 17.22 3.87 14.87
CA THR A 411 17.32 2.68 14.02
C THR A 411 16.10 1.80 14.23
N LEU A 412 15.45 1.41 13.14
CA LEU A 412 14.30 0.53 13.12
C LEU A 412 14.60 -0.69 12.26
N PHE A 413 14.47 -1.87 12.84
CA PHE A 413 14.47 -3.15 12.14
C PHE A 413 13.04 -3.66 12.06
N SER A 414 12.58 -4.03 10.87
CA SER A 414 11.22 -4.54 10.62
C SER A 414 11.28 -5.83 9.84
N VAL A 415 10.46 -6.81 10.23
CA VAL A 415 10.23 -8.03 9.45
C VAL A 415 8.72 -8.28 9.37
N ALA A 416 8.26 -8.75 8.22
CA ALA A 416 6.87 -9.13 8.02
C ALA A 416 6.75 -10.38 7.14
N GLY A 417 5.76 -11.21 7.43
CA GLY A 417 5.37 -12.36 6.64
C GLY A 417 3.86 -12.39 6.43
N ARG A 418 3.42 -12.71 5.21
CA ARG A 418 2.01 -12.89 4.87
C ARG A 418 1.84 -14.23 4.16
N TYR A 419 1.14 -15.14 4.78
CA TYR A 419 0.85 -16.45 4.25
C TYR A 419 -0.63 -16.56 3.89
N TYR A 420 -0.90 -17.08 2.71
CA TYR A 420 -2.23 -17.33 2.19
C TYR A 420 -2.34 -18.82 1.83
N LEU A 421 -3.40 -19.46 2.30
CA LEU A 421 -3.81 -20.79 1.88
C LEU A 421 -5.20 -20.71 1.26
N ARG A 422 -5.26 -20.80 -0.06
CA ARG A 422 -6.53 -20.88 -0.81
C ARG A 422 -7.12 -22.27 -0.64
N GLN A 423 -8.11 -22.40 0.21
CA GLN A 423 -8.78 -23.67 0.50
C GLN A 423 -9.89 -23.99 -0.54
N ALA A 424 -10.50 -22.93 -1.11
CA ALA A 424 -11.49 -22.99 -2.17
C ALA A 424 -11.49 -21.65 -2.95
N PRO A 425 -12.13 -21.55 -4.12
CA PRO A 425 -12.22 -20.27 -4.86
C PRO A 425 -12.81 -19.12 -4.05
N TRP A 426 -13.69 -19.42 -3.10
CA TRP A 426 -14.39 -18.46 -2.24
C TRP A 426 -13.82 -18.35 -0.83
N ARG A 427 -12.75 -19.10 -0.48
CA ARG A 427 -12.26 -19.19 0.90
C ARG A 427 -10.73 -19.21 0.96
N THR A 428 -10.16 -18.35 1.80
CA THR A 428 -8.72 -18.24 2.00
C THR A 428 -8.39 -18.06 3.49
N LEU A 429 -7.51 -18.90 4.01
CA LEU A 429 -6.87 -18.67 5.30
C LEU A 429 -5.69 -17.72 5.09
N PHE A 430 -5.69 -16.62 5.84
CA PHE A 430 -4.59 -15.65 5.91
C PHE A 430 -3.90 -15.73 7.27
N VAL A 431 -2.56 -15.69 7.25
CA VAL A 431 -1.75 -15.55 8.46
C VAL A 431 -0.74 -14.45 8.22
N GLY A 432 -0.84 -13.38 9.00
CA GLY A 432 0.09 -12.25 8.99
C GLY A 432 0.92 -12.23 10.26
N LEU A 433 2.24 -12.09 10.13
CA LEU A 433 3.18 -11.91 11.24
C LEU A 433 4.04 -10.69 10.95
N SER A 434 4.16 -9.79 11.90
CA SER A 434 5.10 -8.67 11.83
C SER A 434 5.84 -8.48 13.16
N ALA A 435 7.06 -8.00 13.08
CA ALA A 435 7.84 -7.60 14.25
C ALA A 435 8.73 -6.40 13.90
N ASP A 436 8.77 -5.45 14.82
CA ASP A 436 9.61 -4.26 14.75
C ASP A 436 10.48 -4.16 16.00
N HIS A 437 11.74 -3.74 15.83
CA HIS A 437 12.65 -3.47 16.92
C HIS A 437 13.39 -2.15 16.68
N GLY A 438 13.24 -1.23 17.61
CA GLY A 438 13.87 0.07 17.61
C GLY A 438 15.12 0.11 18.48
N VAL A 439 16.14 0.82 18.02
CA VAL A 439 17.35 1.12 18.79
C VAL A 439 17.52 2.63 18.81
N ASP A 440 17.53 3.20 20.01
CA ASP A 440 17.67 4.64 20.27
C ASP A 440 16.78 5.49 19.33
N LEU A 441 15.47 5.16 19.32
CA LEU A 441 14.49 5.85 18.47
C LEU A 441 14.30 7.30 18.92
N ASP A 442 14.18 8.19 17.94
CA ASP A 442 13.71 9.57 18.18
C ASP A 442 12.32 9.53 18.87
N VAL A 443 12.06 10.42 19.82
CA VAL A 443 10.85 10.38 20.68
C VAL A 443 9.54 10.32 19.89
N ASN A 444 9.49 10.94 18.72
CA ASN A 444 8.32 10.90 17.82
C ASN A 444 8.18 9.58 17.03
N ASN A 445 9.18 8.68 17.09
CA ASN A 445 9.15 7.39 16.40
C ASN A 445 8.77 6.24 17.35
N GLN A 446 7.88 6.51 18.29
CA GLN A 446 7.41 5.55 19.27
C GLN A 446 6.75 4.33 18.60
N LEU A 447 7.18 3.11 18.98
CA LEU A 447 6.51 1.88 18.57
C LEU A 447 5.29 1.63 19.46
N THR A 448 4.12 1.70 18.88
CA THR A 448 2.84 1.51 19.59
C THR A 448 2.12 0.26 19.09
N LEU A 449 1.31 -0.35 19.93
CA LEU A 449 0.48 -1.51 19.62
C LEU A 449 -0.94 -1.31 20.19
N GLY A 450 -1.95 -1.46 19.34
CA GLY A 450 -3.34 -1.26 19.70
C GLY A 450 -4.29 -1.43 18.52
N GLY A 451 -5.49 -0.88 18.63
CA GLY A 451 -6.54 -1.01 17.62
C GLY A 451 -6.18 -0.47 16.25
N ASP A 452 -5.40 0.61 16.20
CA ASP A 452 -4.90 1.24 14.97
C ASP A 452 -3.70 0.51 14.34
N THR A 453 -3.12 -0.46 15.02
CA THR A 453 -1.96 -1.23 14.55
C THR A 453 -2.23 -2.73 14.39
N GLY A 454 -3.50 -3.14 14.48
CA GLY A 454 -3.95 -4.50 14.15
C GLY A 454 -4.46 -5.34 15.32
N LEU A 455 -4.34 -4.90 16.58
CA LEU A 455 -5.02 -5.50 17.73
C LEU A 455 -6.42 -4.91 17.87
N ARG A 456 -7.35 -5.43 17.08
CA ARG A 456 -8.69 -4.85 16.86
C ARG A 456 -9.54 -4.74 18.13
N GLY A 457 -9.30 -5.59 19.12
CA GLY A 457 -10.00 -5.60 20.41
C GLY A 457 -9.52 -4.56 21.43
N TYR A 458 -8.50 -3.75 21.12
CA TYR A 458 -7.86 -2.85 22.10
C TYR A 458 -7.97 -1.38 21.70
N PRO A 459 -7.80 -0.43 22.65
CA PRO A 459 -7.66 0.99 22.34
C PRO A 459 -6.50 1.25 21.38
N ILE A 460 -6.56 2.38 20.66
CA ILE A 460 -5.43 2.82 19.83
C ILE A 460 -4.20 3.07 20.72
N ARG A 461 -3.01 2.75 20.19
CA ARG A 461 -1.72 3.07 20.85
C ARG A 461 -1.69 2.61 22.31
N TYR A 462 -2.33 1.47 22.58
CA TYR A 462 -2.56 0.98 23.95
C TYR A 462 -1.25 0.57 24.64
N ARG A 463 -0.34 -0.04 23.89
CA ARG A 463 1.00 -0.40 24.41
C ARG A 463 2.10 0.24 23.61
N THR A 464 3.23 0.46 24.29
CA THR A 464 4.44 1.03 23.73
C THR A 464 5.64 0.16 24.12
N GLY A 465 6.76 0.28 23.38
CA GLY A 465 7.98 -0.43 23.70
C GLY A 465 9.10 -0.12 22.72
N GLN A 466 10.30 -0.64 22.98
CA GLN A 466 11.40 -0.63 22.01
C GLN A 466 11.16 -1.62 20.86
N GLY A 467 10.33 -2.62 21.10
CA GLY A 467 9.90 -3.53 20.06
C GLY A 467 8.45 -3.92 20.20
N ARG A 468 7.89 -4.40 19.11
CA ARG A 468 6.52 -4.92 19.04
C ARG A 468 6.44 -6.10 18.07
N TRP A 469 5.45 -6.94 18.25
CA TRP A 469 5.08 -7.97 17.30
C TRP A 469 3.57 -8.13 17.23
N LEU A 470 3.08 -8.58 16.09
CA LEU A 470 1.67 -8.83 15.83
C LEU A 470 1.52 -10.09 14.99
N LEU A 471 0.64 -10.98 15.40
CA LEU A 471 0.15 -12.12 14.64
C LEU A 471 -1.34 -11.94 14.39
N THR A 472 -1.76 -12.03 13.14
CA THR A 472 -3.16 -12.08 12.73
C THR A 472 -3.42 -13.40 12.02
N VAL A 473 -4.45 -14.13 12.44
CA VAL A 473 -4.98 -15.30 11.73
C VAL A 473 -6.40 -14.97 11.32
N GLU A 474 -6.69 -15.01 10.03
CA GLU A 474 -7.97 -14.59 9.49
C GLU A 474 -8.49 -15.58 8.47
N GLU A 475 -9.66 -16.14 8.71
CA GLU A 475 -10.38 -16.93 7.73
C GLU A 475 -11.27 -16.00 6.92
N ARG A 476 -11.00 -15.87 5.63
CA ARG A 476 -11.64 -14.95 4.68
C ARG A 476 -12.61 -15.71 3.80
N ALA A 477 -13.82 -15.19 3.66
CA ALA A 477 -14.83 -15.70 2.75
C ALA A 477 -15.21 -14.63 1.72
N PHE A 478 -15.20 -15.00 0.45
CA PHE A 478 -15.61 -14.18 -0.67
C PHE A 478 -16.95 -14.68 -1.19
N THR A 479 -17.88 -13.77 -1.44
CA THR A 479 -19.21 -14.14 -1.94
C THR A 479 -19.41 -13.60 -3.35
N ASP A 480 -20.34 -14.19 -4.10
CA ASP A 480 -20.79 -13.70 -5.39
C ASP A 480 -21.86 -12.60 -5.26
N TRP A 481 -22.12 -12.13 -4.04
CA TRP A 481 -23.05 -11.04 -3.81
C TRP A 481 -22.46 -9.72 -4.29
N TYR A 482 -23.10 -9.16 -5.31
CA TYR A 482 -22.63 -7.97 -6.02
C TYR A 482 -23.72 -6.88 -6.04
N PRO A 483 -24.06 -6.29 -4.85
CA PRO A 483 -25.13 -5.31 -4.74
C PRO A 483 -24.81 -4.05 -5.56
N PHE A 484 -25.86 -3.56 -6.23
CA PHE A 484 -25.80 -2.37 -7.07
C PHE A 484 -24.76 -2.42 -8.21
N ARG A 485 -24.24 -3.59 -8.54
CA ARG A 485 -23.12 -3.73 -9.50
C ARG A 485 -21.90 -2.85 -9.18
N MET A 486 -21.72 -2.52 -7.91
CA MET A 486 -20.66 -1.63 -7.44
C MET A 486 -19.81 -2.26 -6.34
N PHE A 487 -20.43 -3.04 -5.43
CA PHE A 487 -19.76 -3.57 -4.26
C PHE A 487 -19.64 -5.07 -4.33
N THR A 488 -18.44 -5.57 -4.06
CA THR A 488 -18.19 -6.99 -3.81
C THR A 488 -18.21 -7.21 -2.31
N VAL A 489 -18.87 -8.28 -1.87
CA VAL A 489 -19.08 -8.56 -0.45
C VAL A 489 -18.29 -9.77 -0.02
N GLY A 490 -17.63 -9.69 1.10
CA GLY A 490 -16.94 -10.77 1.77
C GLY A 490 -17.10 -10.67 3.28
N GLY A 491 -16.56 -11.62 3.97
CA GLY A 491 -16.54 -11.64 5.43
C GLY A 491 -15.27 -12.27 5.96
N ALA A 492 -14.98 -12.02 7.23
CA ALA A 492 -13.84 -12.64 7.90
C ALA A 492 -14.17 -12.98 9.35
N VAL A 493 -13.53 -14.04 9.84
CA VAL A 493 -13.39 -14.32 11.27
C VAL A 493 -11.92 -14.30 11.59
N PHE A 494 -11.54 -13.66 12.70
CA PHE A 494 -10.13 -13.42 12.97
C PHE A 494 -9.75 -13.66 14.43
N TYR A 495 -8.47 -13.90 14.62
CA TYR A 495 -7.77 -13.92 15.89
C TYR A 495 -6.52 -13.08 15.77
N ASP A 496 -6.39 -12.04 16.61
CA ASP A 496 -5.20 -11.21 16.69
C ASP A 496 -4.46 -11.46 18.00
N MET A 497 -3.14 -11.44 17.95
CA MET A 497 -2.28 -11.62 19.09
C MET A 497 -1.01 -10.78 18.94
N GLY A 498 -0.62 -10.07 19.99
CA GLY A 498 0.59 -9.25 19.92
C GLY A 498 1.10 -8.82 21.27
N GLY A 499 2.27 -8.22 21.26
CA GLY A 499 2.94 -7.71 22.47
C GLY A 499 4.04 -6.74 22.15
N THR A 500 4.49 -6.03 23.19
CA THR A 500 5.63 -5.13 23.15
C THR A 500 6.70 -5.60 24.12
N TRP A 501 7.95 -5.20 23.89
CA TRP A 501 9.09 -5.45 24.79
C TRP A 501 10.01 -4.24 24.87
N GLY A 502 10.90 -4.23 25.89
CA GLY A 502 11.76 -3.09 26.17
C GLY A 502 11.06 -1.98 26.95
N GLY A 503 11.78 -0.94 27.32
CA GLY A 503 11.26 0.23 28.02
C GLY A 503 10.55 1.23 27.12
N ASN A 504 9.91 2.23 27.72
CA ASN A 504 9.41 3.37 26.97
C ASN A 504 10.58 4.26 26.50
N ILE A 505 10.44 4.87 25.33
CA ILE A 505 11.45 5.73 24.70
C ILE A 505 11.62 7.04 25.51
N VAL A 506 10.61 7.43 26.30
CA VAL A 506 10.61 8.69 27.05
C VAL A 506 11.14 8.47 28.46
N PRO A 507 12.34 9.01 28.82
CA PRO A 507 12.94 8.83 30.14
C PRO A 507 12.14 9.39 31.31
N ALA A 508 11.31 10.38 31.08
CA ALA A 508 10.54 11.08 32.10
C ALA A 508 9.23 10.39 32.50
N VAL A 509 8.75 9.45 31.70
CA VAL A 509 7.62 8.60 32.08
C VAL A 509 8.17 7.49 32.97
N PRO A 510 7.75 7.37 34.23
CA PRO A 510 8.17 6.27 35.10
C PRO A 510 7.98 4.96 34.33
N THR A 511 9.01 4.10 34.37
CA THR A 511 9.07 2.86 33.57
C THR A 511 7.70 2.25 33.46
N PRO A 512 7.06 2.27 32.31
CA PRO A 512 5.68 1.87 32.30
C PRO A 512 5.62 0.38 32.50
N THR A 513 4.81 0.09 33.34
CA THR A 513 4.22 -1.20 33.50
C THR A 513 3.71 -1.81 32.19
N SER A 514 3.45 -1.01 31.13
CA SER A 514 2.90 -1.49 29.86
C SER A 514 3.81 -2.42 29.06
N ALA A 515 5.13 -2.23 29.08
CA ALA A 515 6.05 -3.05 28.29
C ALA A 515 6.17 -4.51 28.76
N ASN A 516 5.77 -4.80 30.01
CA ASN A 516 5.95 -6.12 30.64
C ASN A 516 4.64 -6.91 30.87
N HIS A 517 3.51 -6.45 30.36
CA HIS A 517 2.21 -7.08 30.64
C HIS A 517 1.77 -8.11 29.60
N GLY A 518 2.55 -9.16 29.37
CA GLY A 518 2.10 -10.34 28.64
C GLY A 518 1.57 -10.04 27.22
N THR A 519 1.04 -11.04 26.59
CA THR A 519 0.50 -11.00 25.24
C THR A 519 -0.95 -10.53 25.24
N LEU A 520 -1.27 -9.52 24.44
CA LEU A 520 -2.64 -9.09 24.15
C LEU A 520 -3.25 -10.03 23.11
N LYS A 521 -4.56 -10.28 23.20
CA LYS A 521 -5.28 -11.21 22.33
C LYS A 521 -6.69 -10.73 22.12
N ASP A 522 -7.20 -10.88 20.92
CA ASP A 522 -8.63 -10.70 20.63
C ASP A 522 -9.11 -11.68 19.56
N VAL A 523 -10.44 -11.82 19.50
CA VAL A 523 -11.15 -12.55 18.45
C VAL A 523 -12.23 -11.66 17.91
N GLY A 524 -12.63 -11.89 16.67
CA GLY A 524 -13.73 -11.14 16.11
C GLY A 524 -14.18 -11.66 14.77
N PHE A 525 -15.13 -10.94 14.22
CA PHE A 525 -15.63 -11.17 12.87
C PHE A 525 -15.98 -9.85 12.22
N GLY A 526 -16.06 -9.84 10.89
CA GLY A 526 -16.38 -8.62 10.18
C GLY A 526 -16.82 -8.83 8.75
N LEU A 527 -17.42 -7.75 8.23
CA LEU A 527 -17.84 -7.61 6.85
C LEU A 527 -16.71 -6.95 6.04
N ARG A 528 -16.56 -7.36 4.80
CA ARG A 528 -15.62 -6.82 3.83
C ARG A 528 -16.38 -6.33 2.61
N LEU A 529 -16.24 -5.05 2.29
CA LEU A 529 -16.87 -4.45 1.13
C LEU A 529 -15.80 -3.92 0.18
N GLY A 530 -15.57 -4.63 -0.92
CA GLY A 530 -14.74 -4.16 -2.02
C GLY A 530 -15.55 -3.30 -2.98
N ASN A 531 -14.95 -2.27 -3.56
CA ASN A 531 -15.59 -1.51 -4.62
C ASN A 531 -14.89 -1.83 -5.96
N SER A 532 -15.59 -2.57 -6.82
CA SER A 532 -15.01 -3.05 -8.08
C SER A 532 -15.06 -2.02 -9.21
N ARG A 533 -15.88 -0.98 -9.08
CA ARG A 533 -16.11 0.03 -10.15
C ARG A 533 -15.55 1.41 -9.84
N SER A 534 -15.00 1.61 -8.64
CA SER A 534 -14.46 2.90 -8.24
C SER A 534 -12.95 2.84 -8.05
N ALA A 535 -12.26 3.91 -8.38
CA ALA A 535 -10.83 4.09 -8.18
C ALA A 535 -10.40 4.07 -6.68
N LEU A 536 -11.26 3.65 -5.72
CA LEU A 536 -10.87 3.58 -4.31
C LEU A 536 -9.75 2.59 -4.06
N GLY A 537 -9.76 1.45 -4.77
CA GLY A 537 -8.76 0.41 -4.57
C GLY A 537 -8.68 -0.13 -3.12
N ASN A 538 -9.71 0.14 -2.30
CA ASN A 538 -9.74 -0.20 -0.89
C ASN A 538 -10.89 -1.14 -0.60
N VAL A 539 -10.68 -2.00 0.38
CA VAL A 539 -11.74 -2.82 1.01
C VAL A 539 -12.15 -2.14 2.32
N ILE A 540 -13.44 -1.90 2.49
CA ILE A 540 -14.00 -1.39 3.74
C ILE A 540 -14.16 -2.56 4.69
N HIS A 541 -13.53 -2.49 5.85
CA HIS A 541 -13.64 -3.42 6.95
C HIS A 541 -14.62 -2.88 7.98
N ILE A 542 -15.59 -3.67 8.34
CA ILE A 542 -16.53 -3.38 9.44
C ILE A 542 -16.42 -4.55 10.41
N ASP A 543 -15.67 -4.36 11.48
CA ASP A 543 -15.29 -5.43 12.40
C ASP A 543 -15.91 -5.24 13.78
N VAL A 544 -16.22 -6.36 14.42
CA VAL A 544 -16.55 -6.48 15.84
C VAL A 544 -15.50 -7.36 16.49
N ALA A 545 -14.78 -6.82 17.46
CA ALA A 545 -13.67 -7.49 18.13
C ALA A 545 -13.93 -7.59 19.64
N PHE A 546 -13.50 -8.70 20.23
CA PHE A 546 -13.66 -9.04 21.64
C PHE A 546 -12.28 -9.30 22.24
N PRO A 547 -11.76 -8.42 23.12
CA PRO A 547 -10.49 -8.64 23.78
C PRO A 547 -10.60 -9.82 24.75
N ILE A 548 -9.55 -10.65 24.78
CA ILE A 548 -9.47 -11.83 25.63
C ILE A 548 -8.60 -11.53 26.84
N ASN A 549 -9.15 -11.69 28.05
CA ASN A 549 -8.45 -11.41 29.31
C ASN A 549 -7.86 -10.00 29.37
N ALA A 550 -8.61 -9.02 28.89
CA ALA A 550 -8.22 -7.62 28.92
C ALA A 550 -8.41 -7.01 30.31
N ASP A 551 -7.71 -5.89 30.56
CA ASP A 551 -7.94 -5.08 31.75
C ASP A 551 -9.40 -4.67 31.84
N PRO A 552 -10.02 -4.64 33.04
CA PRO A 552 -11.41 -4.24 33.25
C PRO A 552 -11.78 -2.84 32.72
N SER A 553 -10.79 -1.95 32.54
CA SER A 553 -11.00 -0.62 31.95
C SER A 553 -11.23 -0.66 30.43
N ILE A 554 -10.92 -1.76 29.77
CA ILE A 554 -11.10 -1.94 28.32
C ILE A 554 -12.53 -2.43 28.05
N SER A 555 -13.19 -1.79 27.09
CA SER A 555 -14.50 -2.24 26.62
C SER A 555 -14.44 -3.69 26.13
N LYS A 556 -15.39 -4.50 26.58
CA LYS A 556 -15.50 -5.92 26.18
C LYS A 556 -15.80 -6.12 24.70
N VAL A 557 -16.25 -5.08 24.01
CA VAL A 557 -16.57 -5.08 22.59
C VAL A 557 -16.00 -3.83 21.96
N GLN A 558 -15.27 -4.00 20.87
CA GLN A 558 -14.76 -2.92 20.03
C GLN A 558 -15.41 -3.01 18.64
N PHE A 559 -15.82 -1.85 18.13
CA PHE A 559 -16.31 -1.72 16.76
C PHE A 559 -15.27 -0.95 15.94
N LEU A 560 -14.93 -1.49 14.78
CA LEU A 560 -13.98 -0.86 13.85
C LEU A 560 -14.63 -0.67 12.49
N ILE A 561 -14.38 0.49 11.90
CA ILE A 561 -14.73 0.79 10.51
C ILE A 561 -13.50 1.43 9.88
N GLU A 562 -12.87 0.72 8.98
CA GLU A 562 -11.64 1.14 8.35
C GLU A 562 -11.66 0.86 6.85
N ALA A 563 -11.02 1.72 6.05
CA ALA A 563 -10.78 1.44 4.65
C ALA A 563 -9.30 1.06 4.49
N LYS A 564 -9.03 -0.18 4.09
CA LYS A 564 -7.68 -0.72 3.92
C LYS A 564 -7.40 -1.01 2.46
N ARG A 565 -6.17 -0.83 2.02
CA ARG A 565 -5.76 -1.22 0.66
C ARG A 565 -5.75 -2.74 0.48
N ASN A 566 -5.57 -3.45 1.58
CA ASN A 566 -5.49 -4.91 1.64
C ASN A 566 -6.68 -5.45 2.44
N PHE A 567 -7.11 -6.63 2.05
CA PHE A 567 -8.18 -7.36 2.76
C PHE A 567 -7.83 -7.59 4.21
#